data_cfc84fd5d92bb04c24c8d32dda397fe7
#
_entry.id   cfc84fd5d92bb04c24c8d32dda397fe7
#
_cell.length_a   1.000
_cell.length_b   1.000
_cell.length_c   1.000
_cell.angle_alpha   90.00
_cell.angle_beta   90.00
_cell.angle_gamma   90.00
#
_symmetry.space_group_name_H-M   'P 1'
#
loop_
_entity.id
_entity.type
_entity.pdbx_description
1 polymer ?
#
loop_
_entity_poly.entity_id
_entity_poly.type
_entity_poly.pdbx_seq_one_letter_code
_entity_poly.pdbx_strand_id
1 'polypeptide(L)'
;MSGPKPKPTTQYTITRGAFRSSYDVTSNGQPLYHVDNSHWTPGKPDLTFHTGSSTSGPIAGVSKYRHFSSDTEIGLGDPSQPHAMEWIYLNRDGLMSVRYTMRVNLPSSSSSSSDRQPRTFTWKKTRAMSGHSGGLKLVDESDRVVAVLSAGGRFSSTTGVLDIYVQYGERFQLLVLVSGLALREKLARARNAAAGGRAGGGGGGA
;
A
#
# COMPACT_ATOMS: atom_id res chain seq x y z
N MET A 1 -27.79 -0.67 16.02
CA MET A 1 -28.21 -0.66 14.60
C MET A 1 -27.04 -0.13 13.79
N SER A 2 -26.33 -1.00 13.05
CA SER A 2 -25.24 -0.54 12.18
C SER A 2 -25.89 0.04 10.92
N GLY A 3 -25.70 1.34 10.68
CA GLY A 3 -26.11 2.00 9.45
C GLY A 3 -25.46 1.35 8.21
N PRO A 4 -25.98 1.58 7.00
CA PRO A 4 -25.41 1.04 5.78
C PRO A 4 -23.95 1.52 5.64
N LYS A 5 -23.04 0.56 5.32
CA LYS A 5 -21.63 0.91 5.08
C LYS A 5 -21.54 1.88 3.90
N PRO A 6 -20.75 2.95 3.98
CA PRO A 6 -20.58 3.86 2.87
C PRO A 6 -20.05 3.10 1.64
N LYS A 7 -20.62 3.41 0.46
CA LYS A 7 -20.17 2.82 -0.79
C LYS A 7 -18.81 3.45 -1.17
N PRO A 8 -17.79 2.66 -1.55
CA PRO A 8 -16.52 3.22 -2.01
C PRO A 8 -16.71 4.00 -3.33
N THR A 9 -15.95 5.06 -3.50
CA THR A 9 -15.88 5.84 -4.75
C THR A 9 -15.01 5.14 -5.78
N THR A 10 -13.99 4.40 -5.31
CA THR A 10 -13.08 3.60 -6.14
C THR A 10 -12.75 2.31 -5.42
N GLN A 11 -12.72 1.19 -6.15
CA GLN A 11 -12.34 -0.12 -5.63
C GLN A 11 -11.28 -0.76 -6.52
N TYR A 12 -10.22 -1.24 -5.89
CA TYR A 12 -9.18 -2.05 -6.52
C TYR A 12 -9.18 -3.46 -5.95
N THR A 13 -9.17 -4.46 -6.83
CA THR A 13 -8.94 -5.85 -6.47
C THR A 13 -7.47 -6.19 -6.73
N ILE A 14 -6.79 -6.71 -5.73
CA ILE A 14 -5.38 -7.07 -5.77
C ILE A 14 -5.29 -8.59 -5.74
N THR A 15 -4.69 -9.18 -6.76
CA THR A 15 -4.48 -10.63 -6.88
C THR A 15 -2.99 -10.95 -6.91
N ARG A 16 -2.65 -12.18 -6.52
CA ARG A 16 -1.29 -12.72 -6.57
C ARG A 16 -1.37 -14.15 -7.05
N GLY A 17 -0.65 -14.48 -8.11
CA GLY A 17 -0.55 -15.87 -8.58
C GLY A 17 0.11 -16.76 -7.53
N ALA A 18 -0.27 -18.04 -7.47
CA ALA A 18 0.19 -18.99 -6.44
C ALA A 18 1.72 -19.15 -6.40
N PHE A 19 2.40 -18.95 -7.52
CA PHE A 19 3.87 -19.11 -7.68
C PHE A 19 4.56 -17.83 -8.10
N ARG A 20 3.87 -16.67 -8.05
CA ARG A 20 4.42 -15.38 -8.47
C ARG A 20 4.68 -14.48 -7.27
N SER A 21 5.77 -13.75 -7.30
CA SER A 21 6.04 -12.65 -6.37
C SER A 21 5.23 -11.40 -6.72
N SER A 22 4.87 -11.22 -8.01
CA SER A 22 4.14 -10.07 -8.55
C SER A 22 2.67 -10.03 -8.12
N TYR A 23 2.07 -8.85 -8.25
CA TYR A 23 0.63 -8.63 -8.05
C TYR A 23 0.01 -8.07 -9.32
N ASP A 24 -1.27 -8.39 -9.54
CA ASP A 24 -2.10 -7.75 -10.55
C ASP A 24 -3.20 -6.94 -9.85
N VAL A 25 -3.41 -5.71 -10.29
CA VAL A 25 -4.41 -4.80 -9.75
C VAL A 25 -5.45 -4.52 -10.83
N THR A 26 -6.70 -4.80 -10.49
CA THR A 26 -7.83 -4.56 -11.38
C THR A 26 -8.83 -3.59 -10.74
N SER A 27 -9.58 -2.87 -11.56
CA SER A 27 -10.76 -2.11 -11.15
C SER A 27 -11.90 -2.44 -12.10
N ASN A 28 -13.08 -2.75 -11.56
CA ASN A 28 -14.24 -3.19 -12.35
C ASN A 28 -13.91 -4.35 -13.32
N GLY A 29 -13.00 -5.26 -12.92
CA GLY A 29 -12.56 -6.38 -13.73
C GLY A 29 -11.53 -6.03 -14.82
N GLN A 30 -11.19 -4.76 -15.01
CA GLN A 30 -10.19 -4.34 -15.99
C GLN A 30 -8.80 -4.24 -15.36
N PRO A 31 -7.74 -4.78 -16.02
CA PRO A 31 -6.36 -4.62 -15.55
C PRO A 31 -5.94 -3.14 -15.55
N LEU A 32 -5.41 -2.67 -14.43
CA LEU A 32 -4.89 -1.32 -14.30
C LEU A 32 -3.38 -1.29 -14.07
N TYR A 33 -2.89 -2.15 -13.18
CA TYR A 33 -1.47 -2.19 -12.87
C TYR A 33 -0.99 -3.63 -12.71
N HIS A 34 0.20 -3.88 -13.26
CA HIS A 34 1.03 -5.02 -12.90
C HIS A 34 2.10 -4.53 -11.92
N VAL A 35 2.27 -5.21 -10.80
CA VAL A 35 3.21 -4.80 -9.74
C VAL A 35 4.32 -5.83 -9.62
N ASP A 36 5.51 -5.46 -10.10
CA ASP A 36 6.71 -6.25 -9.87
C ASP A 36 7.17 -6.13 -8.42
N ASN A 37 7.52 -7.25 -7.80
CA ASN A 37 7.98 -7.32 -6.42
C ASN A 37 9.41 -7.85 -6.41
N SER A 38 10.36 -6.93 -6.36
CA SER A 38 11.79 -7.21 -6.35
C SER A 38 12.26 -7.44 -4.90
N HIS A 39 12.23 -8.70 -4.49
CA HIS A 39 12.77 -9.10 -3.20
C HIS A 39 14.29 -9.34 -3.35
N TRP A 40 15.10 -8.58 -2.62
CA TRP A 40 16.56 -8.75 -2.56
C TRP A 40 17.37 -8.34 -3.81
N THR A 41 16.85 -7.49 -4.68
CA THR A 41 17.63 -6.95 -5.80
C THR A 41 18.20 -5.59 -5.41
N PRO A 42 19.51 -5.48 -5.12
CA PRO A 42 20.13 -4.19 -4.79
C PRO A 42 19.88 -3.15 -5.89
N GLY A 43 19.59 -1.92 -5.50
CA GLY A 43 19.38 -0.81 -6.43
C GLY A 43 18.00 -0.74 -7.09
N LYS A 44 17.20 -1.81 -7.04
CA LYS A 44 15.80 -1.78 -7.54
C LYS A 44 14.82 -1.36 -6.44
N PRO A 45 13.69 -0.72 -6.81
CA PRO A 45 12.57 -0.56 -5.90
C PRO A 45 12.03 -1.92 -5.42
N ASP A 46 11.49 -1.96 -4.20
CA ASP A 46 10.86 -3.16 -3.67
C ASP A 46 9.57 -3.54 -4.39
N LEU A 47 8.76 -2.53 -4.73
CA LEU A 47 7.61 -2.68 -5.62
C LEU A 47 7.71 -1.66 -6.75
N THR A 48 7.39 -2.11 -7.97
CA THR A 48 7.29 -1.25 -9.16
C THR A 48 5.91 -1.46 -9.79
N PHE A 49 5.14 -0.40 -9.90
CA PHE A 49 3.79 -0.40 -10.47
C PHE A 49 3.87 -0.03 -11.95
N HIS A 50 3.59 -0.97 -12.82
CA HIS A 50 3.50 -0.77 -14.27
C HIS A 50 2.05 -0.60 -14.68
N THR A 51 1.74 0.38 -15.51
CA THR A 51 0.40 0.54 -16.10
C THR A 51 0.09 -0.63 -17.02
N GLY A 52 -1.13 -1.15 -16.94
CA GLY A 52 -1.58 -2.31 -17.71
C GLY A 52 -1.31 -3.64 -17.01
N SER A 53 -1.13 -4.72 -17.79
CA SER A 53 -1.11 -6.11 -17.32
C SER A 53 0.28 -6.76 -17.29
N SER A 54 1.35 -6.00 -17.55
CA SER A 54 2.72 -6.55 -17.62
C SER A 54 3.78 -5.52 -17.26
N THR A 55 5.01 -5.98 -17.06
CA THR A 55 6.19 -5.14 -16.79
C THR A 55 6.64 -4.28 -17.99
N SER A 56 6.07 -4.47 -19.19
CA SER A 56 6.34 -3.63 -20.35
C SER A 56 5.60 -2.29 -20.33
N GLY A 57 4.61 -2.14 -19.46
CA GLY A 57 3.87 -0.87 -19.31
C GLY A 57 4.71 0.22 -18.66
N PRO A 58 4.36 1.50 -18.88
CA PRO A 58 4.99 2.63 -18.20
C PRO A 58 4.95 2.49 -16.67
N ILE A 59 6.01 2.94 -15.99
CA ILE A 59 6.05 2.95 -14.53
C ILE A 59 5.20 4.10 -14.01
N ALA A 60 4.17 3.77 -13.22
CA ALA A 60 3.29 4.74 -12.58
C ALA A 60 3.76 5.10 -11.16
N GLY A 61 4.42 4.18 -10.46
CA GLY A 61 4.89 4.41 -9.11
C GLY A 61 5.78 3.30 -8.60
N VAL A 62 6.49 3.61 -7.51
CA VAL A 62 7.43 2.67 -6.87
C VAL A 62 7.35 2.78 -5.35
N SER A 63 7.80 1.74 -4.64
CA SER A 63 8.10 1.82 -3.21
C SER A 63 9.49 1.31 -2.90
N LYS A 64 10.14 1.91 -1.87
CA LYS A 64 11.45 1.48 -1.37
C LYS A 64 11.40 1.35 0.15
N TYR A 65 11.87 0.21 0.68
CA TYR A 65 12.03 0.01 2.11
C TYR A 65 13.46 0.38 2.50
N ARG A 66 13.59 1.22 3.52
CA ARG A 66 14.91 1.56 4.06
C ARG A 66 15.40 0.44 4.95
N HIS A 67 16.62 -0.05 4.72
CA HIS A 67 17.20 -1.20 5.45
C HIS A 67 17.40 -0.94 6.94
N PHE A 68 17.68 0.30 7.34
CA PHE A 68 17.97 0.68 8.74
C PHE A 68 16.89 1.58 9.34
N SER A 69 15.76 1.76 8.67
CA SER A 69 14.63 2.56 9.14
C SER A 69 13.32 1.79 8.98
N SER A 70 12.39 2.06 9.87
CA SER A 70 11.03 1.54 9.73
C SER A 70 10.20 2.28 8.68
N ASP A 71 10.74 3.35 8.09
CA ASP A 71 10.06 4.19 7.11
C ASP A 71 10.00 3.53 5.72
N THR A 72 9.15 4.05 4.87
CA THR A 72 8.98 3.59 3.49
C THR A 72 8.87 4.80 2.58
N GLU A 73 9.62 4.77 1.49
CA GLU A 73 9.54 5.81 0.46
C GLU A 73 8.55 5.37 -0.61
N ILE A 74 7.65 6.27 -0.98
CA ILE A 74 6.68 6.10 -2.07
C ILE A 74 7.03 7.12 -3.15
N GLY A 75 7.33 6.64 -4.35
CA GLY A 75 7.55 7.47 -5.52
C GLY A 75 6.37 7.36 -6.48
N LEU A 76 5.84 8.48 -6.94
CA LEU A 76 4.84 8.53 -8.02
C LEU A 76 5.53 9.02 -9.29
N GLY A 77 5.49 8.20 -10.34
CA GLY A 77 6.19 8.43 -11.60
C GLY A 77 7.26 7.39 -11.89
N ASP A 78 8.04 7.61 -12.95
CA ASP A 78 9.13 6.76 -13.38
C ASP A 78 10.47 7.20 -12.76
N PRO A 79 11.17 6.31 -12.02
CA PRO A 79 12.48 6.61 -11.43
C PRO A 79 13.58 6.98 -12.45
N SER A 80 13.42 6.60 -13.71
CA SER A 80 14.34 7.02 -14.78
C SER A 80 14.20 8.51 -15.13
N GLN A 81 13.12 9.14 -14.67
CA GLN A 81 12.81 10.56 -14.88
C GLN A 81 12.74 11.30 -13.52
N PRO A 82 13.88 11.54 -12.84
CA PRO A 82 13.90 12.05 -11.46
C PRO A 82 13.17 13.38 -11.28
N HIS A 83 13.15 14.23 -12.31
CA HIS A 83 12.47 15.54 -12.27
C HIS A 83 10.93 15.44 -12.30
N ALA A 84 10.39 14.30 -12.79
CA ALA A 84 8.95 14.03 -12.85
C ALA A 84 8.46 13.20 -11.65
N MET A 85 9.38 12.76 -10.78
CA MET A 85 9.06 11.97 -9.58
C MET A 85 8.58 12.86 -8.43
N GLU A 86 7.51 12.42 -7.79
CA GLU A 86 7.13 12.93 -6.47
C GLU A 86 7.40 11.87 -5.41
N TRP A 87 8.20 12.23 -4.41
CA TRP A 87 8.51 11.35 -3.30
C TRP A 87 7.70 11.72 -2.06
N ILE A 88 7.03 10.72 -1.49
CA ILE A 88 6.26 10.83 -0.25
C ILE A 88 6.84 9.82 0.75
N TYR A 89 7.05 10.27 1.98
CA TYR A 89 7.59 9.45 3.05
C TYR A 89 6.48 8.94 3.95
N LEU A 90 6.47 7.63 4.16
CA LEU A 90 5.64 6.97 5.17
C LEU A 90 6.48 6.78 6.41
N ASN A 91 6.30 7.66 7.39
CA ASN A 91 7.01 7.64 8.65
C ASN A 91 6.28 6.75 9.64
N ARG A 92 6.98 5.83 10.29
CA ARG A 92 6.39 4.96 11.31
C ARG A 92 6.30 5.68 12.64
N ASP A 93 5.12 5.69 13.25
CA ASP A 93 4.87 6.28 14.57
C ASP A 93 5.29 5.29 15.66
N GLY A 94 6.56 5.33 16.08
CA GLY A 94 7.09 4.52 17.17
C GLY A 94 7.36 3.05 16.83
N LEU A 95 8.19 2.40 17.64
CA LEU A 95 8.68 1.03 17.38
C LEU A 95 7.61 -0.06 17.56
N MET A 96 6.64 0.16 18.43
CA MET A 96 5.63 -0.85 18.81
C MET A 96 4.31 -0.71 18.06
N SER A 97 4.11 0.35 17.27
CA SER A 97 2.85 0.61 16.59
C SER A 97 2.91 0.26 15.10
N VAL A 98 1.78 -0.23 14.56
CA VAL A 98 1.56 -0.37 13.12
C VAL A 98 0.79 0.87 12.66
N ARG A 99 1.44 2.04 12.84
CA ARG A 99 0.93 3.33 12.37
C ARG A 99 1.98 3.96 11.47
N TYR A 100 1.55 4.41 10.31
CA TYR A 100 2.43 5.06 9.31
C TYR A 100 1.76 6.31 8.81
N THR A 101 2.42 7.44 9.02
CA THR A 101 1.91 8.78 8.68
C THR A 101 2.59 9.31 7.43
N MET A 102 1.82 9.93 6.54
CA MET A 102 2.29 10.61 5.34
C MET A 102 1.67 12.00 5.23
N ARG A 103 2.42 12.95 4.66
CA ARG A 103 1.94 14.28 4.28
C ARG A 103 1.82 14.36 2.77
N VAL A 104 0.69 14.87 2.30
CA VAL A 104 0.33 14.93 0.88
C VAL A 104 -0.20 16.31 0.55
N ASN A 105 0.33 16.93 -0.50
CA ASN A 105 -0.17 18.19 -1.02
C ASN A 105 -1.38 17.91 -1.94
N LEU A 106 -2.58 18.19 -1.48
CA LEU A 106 -3.79 18.05 -2.26
C LEU A 106 -4.23 19.38 -2.85
N PRO A 107 -4.87 19.35 -4.06
CA PRO A 107 -5.50 20.54 -4.60
C PRO A 107 -6.54 21.07 -3.61
N SER A 108 -6.53 22.37 -3.35
CA SER A 108 -7.61 23.01 -2.58
C SER A 108 -8.92 23.00 -3.36
N SER A 109 -10.03 22.76 -2.68
CA SER A 109 -11.37 22.86 -3.28
C SER A 109 -11.81 24.30 -3.58
N SER A 110 -11.02 25.30 -3.15
CA SER A 110 -11.24 26.70 -3.47
C SER A 110 -10.58 27.05 -4.79
N SER A 111 -11.27 27.75 -5.64
CA SER A 111 -11.12 28.04 -7.07
C SER A 111 -9.83 28.75 -7.55
N SER A 112 -8.76 28.72 -6.80
CA SER A 112 -7.42 29.15 -7.26
C SER A 112 -6.48 27.95 -7.30
N SER A 113 -6.09 27.54 -8.49
CA SER A 113 -5.30 26.35 -8.83
C SER A 113 -3.87 26.31 -8.28
N SER A 114 -3.47 27.25 -7.45
CA SER A 114 -2.12 27.36 -6.86
C SER A 114 -2.03 26.98 -5.38
N ASP A 115 -3.14 26.89 -4.66
CA ASP A 115 -3.12 26.64 -3.21
C ASP A 115 -3.23 25.14 -2.91
N ARG A 116 -2.09 24.46 -2.95
CA ARG A 116 -1.98 23.07 -2.45
C ARG A 116 -1.81 23.10 -0.94
N GLN A 117 -2.79 22.57 -0.22
CA GLN A 117 -2.69 22.45 1.23
C GLN A 117 -2.12 21.08 1.63
N PRO A 118 -1.08 21.04 2.47
CA PRO A 118 -0.58 19.79 3.01
C PRO A 118 -1.61 19.18 3.94
N ARG A 119 -1.99 17.94 3.67
CA ARG A 119 -2.85 17.12 4.53
C ARG A 119 -2.10 15.91 5.05
N THR A 120 -2.41 15.52 6.27
CA THR A 120 -1.81 14.36 6.92
C THR A 120 -2.76 13.17 6.87
N PHE A 121 -2.24 12.02 6.46
CA PHE A 121 -2.97 10.76 6.45
C PHE A 121 -2.21 9.70 7.21
N THR A 122 -2.93 8.85 7.94
CA THR A 122 -2.31 7.79 8.76
C THR A 122 -2.89 6.44 8.42
N TRP A 123 -2.03 5.51 7.99
CA TRP A 123 -2.35 4.10 7.90
C TRP A 123 -2.34 3.47 9.29
N LYS A 124 -3.41 2.76 9.64
CA LYS A 124 -3.58 2.05 10.91
C LYS A 124 -4.02 0.61 10.63
N LYS A 125 -3.61 -0.33 11.49
CA LYS A 125 -4.13 -1.69 11.46
C LYS A 125 -5.62 -1.67 11.85
N THR A 126 -6.46 -2.37 11.08
CA THR A 126 -7.85 -2.60 11.51
C THR A 126 -7.85 -3.67 12.61
N ARG A 127 -8.60 -3.45 13.68
CA ARG A 127 -8.99 -4.55 14.57
C ARG A 127 -9.87 -5.48 13.76
N ALA A 128 -9.64 -6.80 13.84
CA ALA A 128 -10.40 -7.79 13.10
C ALA A 128 -11.91 -7.61 13.35
N MET A 129 -12.62 -7.00 12.42
CA MET A 129 -14.05 -7.14 12.34
C MET A 129 -14.30 -8.48 11.65
N SER A 130 -14.80 -9.46 12.39
CA SER A 130 -15.19 -10.80 11.93
C SER A 130 -14.08 -11.59 11.19
N GLY A 131 -13.16 -12.22 11.92
CA GLY A 131 -12.43 -13.42 11.46
C GLY A 131 -11.33 -13.24 10.39
N HIS A 132 -11.16 -12.09 9.78
CA HIS A 132 -10.15 -11.82 8.75
C HIS A 132 -8.99 -11.01 9.33
N SER A 133 -7.89 -11.68 9.61
CA SER A 133 -6.69 -11.09 10.17
C SER A 133 -6.00 -10.14 9.17
N GLY A 134 -5.86 -8.86 9.55
CA GLY A 134 -4.78 -8.06 9.02
C GLY A 134 -5.11 -7.02 7.96
N GLY A 135 -6.28 -6.38 7.97
CA GLY A 135 -6.58 -5.21 7.17
C GLY A 135 -5.85 -3.94 7.65
N LEU A 136 -5.71 -2.98 6.75
CA LEU A 136 -5.22 -1.63 7.03
C LEU A 136 -6.33 -0.62 6.71
N LYS A 137 -6.40 0.46 7.47
CA LYS A 137 -7.26 1.60 7.14
C LYS A 137 -6.42 2.88 7.07
N LEU A 138 -6.70 3.71 6.09
CA LEU A 138 -6.17 5.07 5.98
C LEU A 138 -7.18 6.03 6.59
N VAL A 139 -6.73 6.90 7.46
CA VAL A 139 -7.56 7.95 8.05
C VAL A 139 -6.93 9.32 7.82
N ASP A 140 -7.77 10.36 7.77
CA ASP A 140 -7.33 11.74 7.75
C ASP A 140 -7.07 12.29 9.18
N GLU A 141 -6.74 13.58 9.27
CA GLU A 141 -6.45 14.29 10.53
C GLU A 141 -7.62 14.28 11.51
N SER A 142 -8.86 14.16 11.01
CA SER A 142 -10.08 14.06 11.82
C SER A 142 -10.45 12.62 12.17
N ASP A 143 -9.55 11.64 11.95
CA ASP A 143 -9.77 10.19 12.12
C ASP A 143 -10.88 9.62 11.21
N ARG A 144 -11.31 10.37 10.19
CA ARG A 144 -12.27 9.89 9.19
C ARG A 144 -11.61 8.88 8.27
N VAL A 145 -12.29 7.76 8.02
CA VAL A 145 -11.80 6.72 7.13
C VAL A 145 -11.82 7.20 5.68
N VAL A 146 -10.64 7.19 5.05
CA VAL A 146 -10.38 7.59 3.67
C VAL A 146 -10.28 6.38 2.76
N ALA A 147 -9.64 5.31 3.24
CA ALA A 147 -9.54 4.06 2.52
C ALA A 147 -9.43 2.86 3.47
N VAL A 148 -9.78 1.68 2.96
CA VAL A 148 -9.63 0.39 3.66
C VAL A 148 -9.01 -0.62 2.72
N LEU A 149 -7.90 -1.20 3.12
CA LEU A 149 -7.27 -2.35 2.46
C LEU A 149 -7.61 -3.60 3.27
N SER A 150 -8.56 -4.37 2.78
CA SER A 150 -8.97 -5.65 3.35
C SER A 150 -8.05 -6.78 2.91
N ALA A 151 -7.87 -7.80 3.75
CA ALA A 151 -7.21 -9.03 3.35
C ALA A 151 -8.14 -9.89 2.50
N GLY A 152 -7.60 -10.56 1.49
CA GLY A 152 -8.33 -11.59 0.74
C GLY A 152 -8.61 -12.83 1.58
N GLY A 153 -9.54 -13.66 1.14
CA GLY A 153 -9.86 -14.93 1.78
C GLY A 153 -8.69 -15.92 1.73
N ARG A 154 -8.63 -16.84 2.70
CA ARG A 154 -7.53 -17.84 2.83
C ARG A 154 -7.33 -18.72 1.59
N PHE A 155 -8.38 -18.97 0.83
CA PHE A 155 -8.38 -19.84 -0.34
C PHE A 155 -8.67 -19.08 -1.64
N SER A 156 -8.58 -17.75 -1.62
CA SER A 156 -8.82 -16.90 -2.80
C SER A 156 -7.49 -16.46 -3.41
N SER A 157 -7.40 -16.41 -4.73
CA SER A 157 -6.32 -15.72 -5.45
C SER A 157 -6.32 -14.22 -5.16
N THR A 158 -7.45 -13.68 -4.71
CA THR A 158 -7.56 -12.29 -4.24
C THR A 158 -6.74 -12.11 -2.97
N THR A 159 -5.67 -11.37 -3.10
CA THR A 159 -4.77 -11.01 -1.99
C THR A 159 -5.39 -9.93 -1.12
N GLY A 160 -6.17 -9.02 -1.71
CA GLY A 160 -6.87 -7.96 -1.00
C GLY A 160 -7.78 -7.14 -1.88
N VAL A 161 -8.63 -6.37 -1.22
CA VAL A 161 -9.48 -5.35 -1.85
C VAL A 161 -9.17 -4.01 -1.18
N LEU A 162 -8.91 -2.99 -1.98
CA LEU A 162 -8.71 -1.62 -1.53
C LEU A 162 -9.92 -0.79 -1.92
N ASP A 163 -10.66 -0.36 -0.91
CA ASP A 163 -11.81 0.55 -1.03
C ASP A 163 -11.37 1.97 -0.68
N ILE A 164 -11.61 2.95 -1.56
CA ILE A 164 -11.34 4.37 -1.35
C ILE A 164 -12.68 5.12 -1.27
N TYR A 165 -12.86 5.98 -0.28
CA TYR A 165 -14.13 6.66 0.03
C TYR A 165 -14.12 8.16 -0.28
N VAL A 166 -13.03 8.70 -0.83
CA VAL A 166 -12.84 10.11 -1.14
C VAL A 166 -12.43 10.31 -2.59
N GLN A 167 -12.75 11.48 -3.16
CA GLN A 167 -12.41 11.85 -4.53
C GLN A 167 -11.37 12.99 -4.54
N TYR A 168 -10.10 12.64 -4.27
CA TYR A 168 -8.97 13.59 -4.33
C TYR A 168 -8.15 13.47 -5.63
N GLY A 169 -8.75 12.84 -6.66
CA GLY A 169 -8.14 12.64 -7.98
C GLY A 169 -7.31 11.36 -8.10
N GLU A 170 -6.97 11.01 -9.36
CA GLU A 170 -6.29 9.75 -9.69
C GLU A 170 -4.91 9.62 -9.04
N ARG A 171 -4.17 10.74 -8.95
CA ARG A 171 -2.87 10.77 -8.29
C ARG A 171 -2.94 10.36 -6.82
N PHE A 172 -3.95 10.81 -6.09
CA PHE A 172 -4.17 10.40 -4.71
C PHE A 172 -4.59 8.94 -4.62
N GLN A 173 -5.42 8.47 -5.54
CA GLN A 173 -5.83 7.06 -5.59
C GLN A 173 -4.61 6.14 -5.83
N LEU A 174 -3.72 6.51 -6.75
CA LEU A 174 -2.47 5.80 -6.98
C LEU A 174 -1.58 5.81 -5.73
N LEU A 175 -1.42 6.95 -5.06
CA LEU A 175 -0.66 7.05 -3.81
C LEU A 175 -1.21 6.11 -2.73
N VAL A 176 -2.54 6.08 -2.56
CA VAL A 176 -3.20 5.20 -1.59
C VAL A 176 -2.96 3.72 -1.94
N LEU A 177 -3.02 3.36 -3.23
CA LEU A 177 -2.76 2.01 -3.71
C LEU A 177 -1.30 1.60 -3.46
N VAL A 178 -0.33 2.42 -3.90
CA VAL A 178 1.10 2.15 -3.74
C VAL A 178 1.48 2.04 -2.27
N SER A 179 1.05 3.00 -1.45
CA SER A 179 1.36 3.02 -0.01
C SER A 179 0.71 1.86 0.75
N GLY A 180 -0.54 1.55 0.45
CA GLY A 180 -1.27 0.45 1.09
C GLY A 180 -0.66 -0.91 0.77
N LEU A 181 -0.33 -1.17 -0.51
CA LEU A 181 0.30 -2.43 -0.92
C LEU A 181 1.72 -2.56 -0.39
N ALA A 182 2.50 -1.45 -0.40
CA ALA A 182 3.84 -1.42 0.18
C ALA A 182 3.83 -1.79 1.67
N LEU A 183 2.94 -1.18 2.46
CA LEU A 183 2.83 -1.51 3.89
C LEU A 183 2.39 -2.95 4.12
N ARG A 184 1.45 -3.44 3.34
CA ARG A 184 1.01 -4.84 3.41
C ARG A 184 2.15 -5.80 3.15
N GLU A 185 2.92 -5.58 2.08
CA GLU A 185 4.09 -6.41 1.73
C GLU A 185 5.16 -6.35 2.83
N LYS A 186 5.49 -5.14 3.32
CA LYS A 186 6.42 -4.95 4.43
C LYS A 186 6.03 -5.75 5.68
N LEU A 187 4.74 -5.69 6.04
CA LEU A 187 4.21 -6.44 7.18
C LEU A 187 4.18 -7.95 6.95
N ALA A 188 3.99 -8.40 5.71
CA ALA A 188 4.06 -9.81 5.34
C ALA A 188 5.50 -10.33 5.43
N ARG A 189 6.47 -9.60 4.90
CA ARG A 189 7.91 -9.92 4.99
C ARG A 189 8.37 -10.02 6.45
N ALA A 190 7.98 -9.05 7.29
CA ALA A 190 8.32 -9.06 8.72
C ALA A 190 7.74 -10.28 9.45
N ARG A 191 6.50 -10.68 9.14
CA ARG A 191 5.89 -11.90 9.73
C ARG A 191 6.62 -13.18 9.30
N ASN A 192 6.97 -13.28 8.02
CA ASN A 192 7.68 -14.45 7.48
C ASN A 192 9.08 -14.56 8.08
N ALA A 193 9.81 -13.47 8.27
CA ALA A 193 11.11 -13.45 8.92
C ALA A 193 11.03 -13.92 10.39
N ALA A 194 10.00 -13.46 11.13
CA ALA A 194 9.76 -13.86 12.52
C ALA A 194 9.36 -15.34 12.64
N ALA A 195 8.66 -15.91 11.66
CA ALA A 195 8.30 -17.33 11.63
C ALA A 195 9.51 -18.22 11.31
N GLY A 196 10.38 -17.80 10.36
CA GLY A 196 11.60 -18.53 10.01
C GLY A 196 12.63 -18.60 11.15
N GLY A 197 12.75 -17.53 11.95
CA GLY A 197 13.65 -17.48 13.11
C GLY A 197 13.27 -18.44 14.25
N ARG A 198 12.02 -18.87 14.33
CA ARG A 198 11.55 -19.84 15.34
C ARG A 198 11.81 -21.31 14.97
N ALA A 199 11.94 -21.61 13.68
CA ALA A 199 12.18 -22.97 13.21
C ALA A 199 13.64 -23.42 13.34
N GLY A 200 14.60 -22.50 13.50
CA GLY A 200 16.04 -22.78 13.60
C GLY A 200 16.60 -22.97 15.02
N GLY A 201 15.80 -22.83 16.07
CA GLY A 201 16.26 -22.81 17.48
C GLY A 201 16.10 -24.10 18.26
N GLY A 202 15.81 -25.25 17.64
CA GLY A 202 15.50 -26.51 18.32
C GLY A 202 16.45 -27.66 17.97
N GLY A 203 17.75 -27.51 18.28
CA GLY A 203 18.70 -28.64 18.04
C GLY A 203 20.03 -28.41 18.70
N GLY A 204 20.11 -28.72 20.01
CA GLY A 204 21.40 -28.67 20.72
C GLY A 204 21.25 -29.03 22.19
N GLY A 205 21.09 -30.29 22.48
CA GLY A 205 21.11 -30.80 23.86
C GLY A 205 21.17 -32.32 23.88
N ALA A 206 22.35 -32.87 23.79
CA ALA A 206 22.69 -34.21 24.31
C ALA A 206 24.16 -34.19 24.68
#